data_df760274d7df9d63b1c181aa51e5978e
#
_entry.id   df760274d7df9d63b1c181aa51e5978e
#
_cell.length_a   1.000
_cell.length_b   1.000
_cell.length_c   1.000
_cell.angle_alpha   90.00
_cell.angle_beta   90.00
_cell.angle_gamma   90.00
#
_symmetry.space_group_name_H-M   'P 1'
#
loop_
_entity.id
_entity.type
_entity.pdbx_description
1 polymer ?
#
loop_
_entity_poly.entity_id
_entity_poly.type
_entity_poly.pdbx_seq_one_letter_code
_entity_poly.pdbx_strand_id
1 'polypeptide(L)'
;MIEGIQSSLLDQRINNANYDENNVGDFELPDPLICEDGTIATDSQLWISKRRKEIVQQFANNVYGNSPEHKFKISFETLVIDPDALDGKATRKEIAIYLLGDIYGPRIDLQLFIPNAEKGPVPAFLGCNFFGNHAVIPDPKITLSTKWMRNTPDGKNVVNHLATQSSRGSEAHRWEVEEIIAKGFALATFYYGDIEPDHVDGWKNGIRAALATDGAQTEFAPSDWGAISAWAWGLSRAMDYLEQDKSIDSKKVAVMGHSRLGKAALWAGAQDERFALVISNNSGAGGTSLARRNFGESVADLNSVFPYWFCKKYSSFSLHPEELPVDMHELVALIAPRPLYIASAQEDKWADPKGEFLSGKYAQAVYSLFNKVGVGVEEWPDVNTPVGDFIGYHVRTGKHDVTAYDWQQYLSFATRHFRNS
;
A
#
# COMPACT_ATOMS: atom_id res chain seq x y z
N MET A 1 15.36 -0.85 23.26
CA MET A 1 16.07 -2.15 23.16
C MET A 1 15.52 -2.99 21.99
N ILE A 2 14.23 -3.23 21.89
CA ILE A 2 13.62 -4.03 20.79
C ILE A 2 13.87 -3.39 19.42
N GLU A 3 13.67 -2.08 19.27
CA GLU A 3 13.91 -1.35 18.00
C GLU A 3 15.38 -1.42 17.57
N GLY A 4 16.34 -1.34 18.52
CA GLY A 4 17.76 -1.46 18.20
C GLY A 4 18.15 -2.86 17.73
N ILE A 5 17.54 -3.92 18.29
CA ILE A 5 17.74 -5.31 17.84
C ILE A 5 17.15 -5.51 16.46
N GLN A 6 15.95 -4.98 16.20
CA GLN A 6 15.30 -5.08 14.90
C GLN A 6 16.09 -4.34 13.80
N SER A 7 16.62 -3.15 14.09
CA SER A 7 17.47 -2.41 13.16
C SER A 7 18.75 -3.18 12.83
N SER A 8 19.45 -3.70 13.86
CA SER A 8 20.68 -4.48 13.67
C SER A 8 20.43 -5.77 12.87
N LEU A 9 19.29 -6.45 13.10
CA LEU A 9 18.91 -7.64 12.33
C LEU A 9 18.63 -7.30 10.87
N LEU A 10 17.93 -6.18 10.61
CA LEU A 10 17.66 -5.71 9.26
C LEU A 10 18.97 -5.40 8.52
N ASP A 11 19.89 -4.66 9.13
CA ASP A 11 21.19 -4.35 8.54
C ASP A 11 21.98 -5.63 8.20
N GLN A 12 21.95 -6.64 9.08
CA GLN A 12 22.58 -7.92 8.82
C GLN A 12 21.94 -8.64 7.62
N ARG A 13 20.61 -8.63 7.50
CA ARG A 13 19.88 -9.25 6.39
C ARG A 13 20.18 -8.55 5.07
N ILE A 14 20.17 -7.22 5.05
CA ILE A 14 20.52 -6.42 3.86
C ILE A 14 21.94 -6.76 3.40
N ASN A 15 22.92 -6.86 4.32
CA ASN A 15 24.31 -7.13 3.96
C ASN A 15 24.53 -8.57 3.43
N ASN A 16 23.68 -9.52 3.80
CA ASN A 16 23.80 -10.93 3.41
C ASN A 16 22.93 -11.35 2.23
N ALA A 17 22.06 -10.46 1.73
CA ALA A 17 21.18 -10.78 0.62
C ALA A 17 21.92 -10.95 -0.70
N ASN A 18 21.30 -11.68 -1.63
CA ASN A 18 21.82 -11.78 -2.99
C ASN A 18 21.48 -10.51 -3.79
N TYR A 19 22.51 -9.89 -4.38
CA TYR A 19 22.38 -8.74 -5.29
C TYR A 19 23.03 -8.98 -6.66
N ASP A 20 23.36 -10.24 -6.97
CA ASP A 20 23.91 -10.66 -8.24
C ASP A 20 22.86 -11.47 -9.05
N GLU A 21 22.48 -10.98 -10.21
CA GLU A 21 21.53 -11.64 -11.10
C GLU A 21 21.97 -13.07 -11.50
N ASN A 22 23.30 -13.34 -11.56
CA ASN A 22 23.82 -14.66 -11.89
C ASN A 22 23.54 -15.70 -10.80
N ASN A 23 23.23 -15.27 -9.58
CA ASN A 23 22.93 -16.11 -8.42
C ASN A 23 21.41 -16.28 -8.18
N VAL A 24 20.56 -15.72 -9.02
CA VAL A 24 19.09 -15.84 -8.86
C VAL A 24 18.64 -17.29 -9.05
N GLY A 25 19.24 -17.98 -10.03
CA GLY A 25 18.83 -19.35 -10.39
C GLY A 25 17.51 -19.38 -11.18
N ASP A 26 17.10 -20.60 -11.52
CA ASP A 26 15.81 -20.86 -12.15
C ASP A 26 14.69 -20.90 -11.09
N PHE A 27 13.52 -20.38 -11.43
CA PHE A 27 12.32 -20.48 -10.60
C PHE A 27 11.09 -20.65 -11.49
N GLU A 28 10.12 -21.41 -10.97
CA GLU A 28 8.83 -21.64 -11.63
C GLU A 28 7.74 -20.85 -10.91
N LEU A 29 6.89 -20.18 -11.69
CA LEU A 29 5.76 -19.42 -11.15
C LEU A 29 4.46 -20.20 -11.35
N PRO A 30 3.51 -20.12 -10.40
CA PRO A 30 2.17 -20.63 -10.61
C PRO A 30 1.49 -19.90 -11.77
N ASP A 31 0.75 -20.62 -12.60
CA ASP A 31 -0.03 -20.00 -13.66
C ASP A 31 -1.27 -19.30 -13.08
N PRO A 32 -1.42 -17.98 -13.21
CA PRO A 32 -2.54 -17.23 -12.65
C PRO A 32 -3.89 -17.65 -13.25
N LEU A 33 -3.91 -18.38 -14.39
CA LEU A 33 -5.15 -18.79 -15.05
C LEU A 33 -5.61 -20.18 -14.63
N ILE A 34 -4.80 -20.98 -13.95
CA ILE A 34 -5.17 -22.33 -13.53
C ILE A 34 -5.90 -22.29 -12.18
N CYS A 35 -7.18 -22.68 -12.17
CA CYS A 35 -7.99 -22.84 -10.97
C CYS A 35 -7.53 -24.00 -10.10
N GLU A 36 -7.90 -24.03 -8.82
CA GLU A 36 -7.53 -25.10 -7.86
C GLU A 36 -8.02 -26.49 -8.31
N ASP A 37 -9.09 -26.58 -9.06
CA ASP A 37 -9.59 -27.84 -9.62
C ASP A 37 -9.00 -28.21 -10.99
N GLY A 38 -7.99 -27.49 -11.47
CA GLY A 38 -7.33 -27.67 -12.75
C GLY A 38 -8.04 -27.04 -13.96
N THR A 39 -9.19 -26.38 -13.77
CA THR A 39 -9.85 -25.62 -14.83
C THR A 39 -9.02 -24.41 -15.23
N ILE A 40 -8.91 -24.13 -16.53
CA ILE A 40 -8.20 -22.94 -17.03
C ILE A 40 -9.19 -21.78 -17.22
N ALA A 41 -8.95 -20.64 -16.62
CA ALA A 41 -9.71 -19.41 -16.84
C ALA A 41 -9.39 -18.82 -18.22
N THR A 42 -10.22 -19.15 -19.22
CA THR A 42 -9.99 -18.76 -20.62
C THR A 42 -10.64 -17.43 -20.98
N ASP A 43 -11.46 -16.86 -20.11
CA ASP A 43 -12.16 -15.59 -20.29
C ASP A 43 -12.32 -14.82 -18.99
N SER A 44 -12.69 -13.55 -19.10
CA SER A 44 -12.86 -12.65 -17.97
C SER A 44 -13.97 -13.06 -17.01
N GLN A 45 -15.03 -13.74 -17.49
CA GLN A 45 -16.14 -14.18 -16.65
C GLN A 45 -15.70 -15.30 -15.71
N LEU A 46 -15.00 -16.31 -16.23
CA LEU A 46 -14.48 -17.41 -15.41
C LEU A 46 -13.39 -16.90 -14.43
N TRP A 47 -12.55 -15.97 -14.88
CA TRP A 47 -11.62 -15.28 -13.99
C TRP A 47 -12.34 -14.63 -12.80
N ILE A 48 -13.29 -13.73 -13.05
CA ILE A 48 -14.00 -12.97 -11.99
C ILE A 48 -14.80 -13.92 -11.08
N SER A 49 -15.52 -14.88 -11.68
CA SER A 49 -16.46 -15.72 -10.92
C SER A 49 -15.77 -16.77 -10.07
N LYS A 50 -14.58 -17.26 -10.48
CA LYS A 50 -13.89 -18.37 -9.85
C LYS A 50 -12.42 -18.06 -9.48
N ARG A 51 -11.51 -17.99 -10.47
CA ARG A 51 -10.07 -17.99 -10.21
C ARG A 51 -9.61 -16.81 -9.36
N ARG A 52 -10.11 -15.61 -9.63
CA ARG A 52 -9.81 -14.42 -8.82
C ARG A 52 -10.13 -14.63 -7.35
N LYS A 53 -11.26 -15.25 -7.04
CA LYS A 53 -11.70 -15.53 -5.66
C LYS A 53 -10.78 -16.53 -4.97
N GLU A 54 -10.34 -17.57 -5.69
CA GLU A 54 -9.38 -18.56 -5.19
C GLU A 54 -8.06 -17.87 -4.84
N ILE A 55 -7.50 -17.03 -5.73
CA ILE A 55 -6.25 -16.32 -5.49
C ILE A 55 -6.36 -15.37 -4.29
N VAL A 56 -7.44 -14.58 -4.20
CA VAL A 56 -7.69 -13.70 -3.04
C VAL A 56 -7.69 -14.53 -1.74
N GLN A 57 -8.38 -15.67 -1.74
CA GLN A 57 -8.44 -16.53 -0.55
C GLN A 57 -7.08 -17.17 -0.22
N GLN A 58 -6.30 -17.54 -1.24
CA GLN A 58 -4.96 -18.07 -1.05
C GLN A 58 -4.02 -17.03 -0.43
N PHE A 59 -4.04 -15.77 -0.90
CA PHE A 59 -3.29 -14.68 -0.28
C PHE A 59 -3.75 -14.42 1.17
N ALA A 60 -5.07 -14.39 1.40
CA ALA A 60 -5.62 -14.22 2.73
C ALA A 60 -5.21 -15.36 3.68
N ASN A 61 -5.24 -16.61 3.20
CA ASN A 61 -4.91 -17.76 4.05
C ASN A 61 -3.42 -17.92 4.34
N ASN A 62 -2.53 -17.51 3.41
CA ASN A 62 -1.13 -17.89 3.45
C ASN A 62 -0.16 -16.73 3.59
N VAL A 63 -0.59 -15.47 3.30
CA VAL A 63 0.30 -14.31 3.29
C VAL A 63 -0.21 -13.21 4.23
N TYR A 64 -1.33 -12.57 3.92
CA TYR A 64 -1.78 -11.38 4.62
C TYR A 64 -2.67 -11.66 5.83
N GLY A 65 -3.33 -12.81 5.85
CA GLY A 65 -4.32 -13.20 6.85
C GLY A 65 -5.73 -12.70 6.52
N ASN A 66 -6.71 -13.36 7.11
CA ASN A 66 -8.13 -13.07 6.93
C ASN A 66 -8.55 -11.92 7.84
N SER A 67 -8.95 -10.80 7.26
CA SER A 67 -9.60 -9.69 7.99
C SER A 67 -11.01 -10.11 8.42
N PRO A 68 -11.47 -9.72 9.61
CA PRO A 68 -12.83 -10.03 10.04
C PRO A 68 -13.86 -9.30 9.16
N GLU A 69 -15.04 -9.91 9.00
CA GLU A 69 -16.18 -9.21 8.41
C GLU A 69 -16.52 -7.97 9.22
N HIS A 70 -16.70 -6.85 8.53
CA HIS A 70 -17.04 -5.61 9.18
C HIS A 70 -18.54 -5.58 9.55
N LYS A 71 -18.84 -5.66 10.84
CA LYS A 71 -20.21 -5.64 11.39
C LYS A 71 -20.56 -4.35 12.13
N PHE A 72 -19.66 -3.38 12.20
CA PHE A 72 -19.83 -2.16 12.99
C PHE A 72 -20.23 -0.98 12.09
N LYS A 73 -21.05 -0.09 12.65
CA LYS A 73 -21.39 1.16 11.98
C LYS A 73 -20.25 2.14 12.15
N ILE A 74 -19.57 2.47 11.04
CA ILE A 74 -18.61 3.55 11.01
C ILE A 74 -19.35 4.89 11.09
N SER A 75 -18.79 5.84 11.80
CA SER A 75 -19.27 7.21 11.81
C SER A 75 -18.14 8.20 11.49
N PHE A 76 -18.52 9.36 10.98
CA PHE A 76 -17.61 10.38 10.48
C PHE A 76 -17.94 11.73 11.10
N GLU A 77 -16.90 12.47 11.43
CA GLU A 77 -17.02 13.84 11.93
C GLU A 77 -15.97 14.73 11.24
N THR A 78 -16.40 15.82 10.65
CA THR A 78 -15.48 16.83 10.13
C THR A 78 -15.06 17.74 11.28
N LEU A 79 -13.79 17.67 11.67
CA LEU A 79 -13.23 18.41 12.80
C LEU A 79 -12.77 19.83 12.38
N VAL A 80 -12.19 19.95 11.16
CA VAL A 80 -11.64 21.20 10.64
C VAL A 80 -11.99 21.35 9.18
N ILE A 81 -12.31 22.57 8.75
CA ILE A 81 -12.37 23.00 7.35
C ILE A 81 -11.57 24.30 7.25
N ASP A 82 -10.50 24.27 6.44
CA ASP A 82 -9.68 25.44 6.10
C ASP A 82 -9.78 25.67 4.58
N PRO A 83 -10.60 26.64 4.12
CA PRO A 83 -10.78 26.91 2.70
C PRO A 83 -9.58 27.62 2.06
N ASP A 84 -8.68 28.17 2.87
CA ASP A 84 -7.53 28.96 2.43
C ASP A 84 -6.21 28.20 2.51
N ALA A 85 -6.25 26.86 2.58
CA ALA A 85 -5.06 26.03 2.60
C ALA A 85 -4.25 26.21 1.30
N LEU A 86 -2.92 26.09 1.40
CA LEU A 86 -1.97 26.28 0.28
C LEU A 86 -2.16 27.64 -0.41
N ASP A 87 -2.27 28.71 0.39
CA ASP A 87 -2.49 30.08 -0.10
C ASP A 87 -3.77 30.23 -0.95
N GLY A 88 -4.86 29.56 -0.52
CA GLY A 88 -6.15 29.58 -1.18
C GLY A 88 -6.28 28.64 -2.40
N LYS A 89 -5.27 27.84 -2.70
CA LYS A 89 -5.33 26.85 -3.82
C LYS A 89 -6.18 25.63 -3.47
N ALA A 90 -6.32 25.30 -2.18
CA ALA A 90 -7.06 24.15 -1.72
C ALA A 90 -7.96 24.43 -0.52
N THR A 91 -9.02 23.64 -0.39
CA THR A 91 -9.75 23.47 0.87
C THR A 91 -9.18 22.23 1.58
N ARG A 92 -8.69 22.41 2.81
CA ARG A 92 -8.22 21.31 3.66
C ARG A 92 -9.29 20.95 4.66
N LYS A 93 -9.56 19.63 4.79
CA LYS A 93 -10.43 19.08 5.83
C LYS A 93 -9.63 18.14 6.74
N GLU A 94 -9.94 18.15 8.04
CA GLU A 94 -9.53 17.09 8.98
C GLU A 94 -10.80 16.34 9.41
N ILE A 95 -10.81 15.03 9.23
CA ILE A 95 -11.96 14.17 9.44
C ILE A 95 -11.61 13.07 10.42
N ALA A 96 -12.39 12.92 11.49
CA ALA A 96 -12.35 11.74 12.34
C ALA A 96 -13.25 10.64 11.74
N ILE A 97 -12.67 9.46 11.50
CA ILE A 97 -13.38 8.25 11.10
C ILE A 97 -13.38 7.31 12.29
N TYR A 98 -14.51 7.20 12.97
CA TYR A 98 -14.69 6.33 14.14
C TYR A 98 -15.01 4.91 13.68
N LEU A 99 -14.02 4.03 13.78
CA LEU A 99 -14.03 2.70 13.16
C LEU A 99 -15.04 1.72 13.76
N LEU A 100 -15.48 1.96 14.98
CA LEU A 100 -16.51 1.18 15.67
C LEU A 100 -17.77 2.01 15.96
N GLY A 101 -17.88 3.20 15.39
CA GLY A 101 -19.00 4.12 15.62
C GLY A 101 -18.98 4.80 16.99
N ASP A 102 -17.97 4.53 17.80
CA ASP A 102 -17.76 5.12 19.12
C ASP A 102 -16.67 6.18 19.06
N ILE A 103 -16.97 7.41 19.52
CA ILE A 103 -16.04 8.54 19.55
C ILE A 103 -14.82 8.31 20.47
N TYR A 104 -14.90 7.38 21.40
CA TYR A 104 -13.82 6.98 22.30
C TYR A 104 -13.07 5.74 21.80
N GLY A 105 -13.54 5.13 20.70
CA GLY A 105 -12.94 3.96 20.08
C GLY A 105 -11.76 4.29 19.15
N PRO A 106 -11.22 3.29 18.46
CA PRO A 106 -10.18 3.49 17.45
C PRO A 106 -10.71 4.36 16.31
N ARG A 107 -9.86 5.32 15.86
CA ARG A 107 -10.23 6.24 14.78
C ARG A 107 -9.05 6.51 13.86
N ILE A 108 -9.37 6.78 12.61
CA ILE A 108 -8.48 7.40 11.64
C ILE A 108 -8.65 8.92 11.71
N ASP A 109 -7.56 9.65 11.75
CA ASP A 109 -7.53 11.10 11.52
C ASP A 109 -7.18 11.35 10.05
N LEU A 110 -8.20 11.41 9.18
CA LEU A 110 -8.03 11.62 7.75
C LEU A 110 -7.82 13.10 7.45
N GLN A 111 -6.79 13.41 6.68
CA GLN A 111 -6.56 14.74 6.09
C GLN A 111 -6.90 14.69 4.61
N LEU A 112 -7.68 15.66 4.15
CA LEU A 112 -8.13 15.76 2.76
C LEU A 112 -7.88 17.17 2.23
N PHE A 113 -7.09 17.27 1.15
CA PHE A 113 -6.89 18.49 0.37
C PHE A 113 -7.69 18.41 -0.92
N ILE A 114 -8.49 19.43 -1.22
CA ILE A 114 -9.38 19.50 -2.37
C ILE A 114 -9.04 20.76 -3.18
N PRO A 115 -8.76 20.67 -4.50
CA PRO A 115 -8.43 21.83 -5.32
C PRO A 115 -9.61 22.82 -5.41
N ASN A 116 -9.39 24.11 -5.09
CA ASN A 116 -10.41 25.15 -5.16
C ASN A 116 -10.72 25.61 -6.59
N ALA A 117 -9.84 25.35 -7.54
CA ALA A 117 -10.02 25.74 -8.94
C ALA A 117 -11.07 24.88 -9.68
N GLU A 118 -11.36 23.68 -9.17
CA GLU A 118 -12.26 22.73 -9.82
C GLU A 118 -13.73 22.97 -9.42
N LYS A 119 -14.62 22.78 -10.39
CA LYS A 119 -16.07 22.90 -10.17
C LYS A 119 -16.71 21.50 -10.20
N GLY A 120 -16.96 20.95 -9.03
CA GLY A 120 -17.60 19.62 -8.88
C GLY A 120 -16.70 18.59 -8.25
N PRO A 121 -17.14 17.33 -8.22
CA PRO A 121 -16.35 16.25 -7.65
C PRO A 121 -15.06 16.01 -8.43
N VAL A 122 -13.95 15.84 -7.71
CA VAL A 122 -12.62 15.65 -8.30
C VAL A 122 -12.09 14.21 -8.04
N PRO A 123 -11.25 13.67 -8.92
CA PRO A 123 -10.53 12.44 -8.63
C PRO A 123 -9.59 12.63 -7.44
N ALA A 124 -9.24 11.54 -6.74
CA ALA A 124 -8.41 11.62 -5.55
C ALA A 124 -7.32 10.55 -5.52
N PHE A 125 -6.20 10.89 -4.88
CA PHE A 125 -5.25 9.92 -4.36
C PHE A 125 -5.53 9.69 -2.88
N LEU A 126 -5.51 8.43 -2.45
CA LEU A 126 -5.61 8.03 -1.05
C LEU A 126 -4.39 7.20 -0.67
N GLY A 127 -3.69 7.57 0.39
CA GLY A 127 -2.55 6.81 0.89
C GLY A 127 -2.29 7.00 2.38
N CYS A 128 -1.69 6.00 3.01
CA CYS A 128 -1.19 6.14 4.37
C CYS A 128 0.14 6.89 4.38
N ASN A 129 0.37 7.72 5.40
CA ASN A 129 1.66 8.36 5.67
C ASN A 129 2.37 7.71 6.87
N PHE A 130 3.71 7.91 6.97
CA PHE A 130 4.55 7.25 7.98
C PHE A 130 4.65 8.02 9.31
N PHE A 131 4.44 9.34 9.32
CA PHE A 131 4.78 10.17 10.47
C PHE A 131 3.65 11.14 10.88
N GLY A 132 2.42 10.88 10.43
CA GLY A 132 1.28 11.71 10.75
C GLY A 132 1.03 12.83 9.72
N ASN A 133 -0.20 13.32 9.69
CA ASN A 133 -0.65 14.29 8.69
C ASN A 133 0.13 15.62 8.73
N HIS A 134 0.60 16.03 9.91
CA HIS A 134 1.44 17.23 10.10
C HIS A 134 2.82 17.12 9.43
N ALA A 135 3.28 15.90 9.11
CA ALA A 135 4.54 15.68 8.41
C ALA A 135 4.45 15.86 6.89
N VAL A 136 3.24 15.87 6.33
CA VAL A 136 2.99 15.92 4.88
C VAL A 136 3.28 17.29 4.28
N ILE A 137 2.94 18.37 4.99
CA ILE A 137 3.30 19.76 4.63
C ILE A 137 3.67 20.53 5.89
N PRO A 138 4.48 21.61 5.78
CA PRO A 138 4.92 22.41 6.94
C PRO A 138 3.86 23.42 7.39
N ASP A 139 2.60 23.04 7.51
CA ASP A 139 1.52 23.90 7.95
C ASP A 139 1.29 23.78 9.47
N PRO A 140 1.47 24.87 10.26
CA PRO A 140 1.25 24.87 11.70
C PRO A 140 -0.20 24.64 12.11
N LYS A 141 -1.16 24.86 11.21
CA LYS A 141 -2.60 24.66 11.47
C LYS A 141 -3.01 23.19 11.49
N ILE A 142 -2.19 22.27 10.92
CA ILE A 142 -2.49 20.84 10.93
C ILE A 142 -2.30 20.29 12.33
N THR A 143 -3.25 19.48 12.80
CA THR A 143 -3.18 18.85 14.12
C THR A 143 -1.94 17.98 14.26
N LEU A 144 -1.12 18.21 15.30
CA LEU A 144 0.02 17.37 15.61
C LEU A 144 -0.47 16.02 16.15
N SER A 145 -0.01 14.93 15.56
CA SER A 145 -0.41 13.58 16.02
C SER A 145 0.11 13.30 17.43
N THR A 146 -0.74 12.70 18.25
CA THR A 146 -0.40 12.20 19.60
C THR A 146 -0.25 10.68 19.62
N LYS A 147 -0.31 10.03 18.47
CA LYS A 147 -0.18 8.57 18.35
C LYS A 147 1.27 8.13 18.49
N TRP A 148 1.45 6.89 18.90
CA TRP A 148 2.78 6.26 18.92
C TRP A 148 3.41 6.24 17.52
N MET A 149 4.67 6.64 17.44
CA MET A 149 5.48 6.60 16.22
C MET A 149 6.86 6.02 16.52
N ARG A 150 7.47 5.39 15.53
CA ARG A 150 8.87 4.97 15.64
C ARG A 150 9.77 6.19 15.78
N ASN A 151 10.72 6.17 16.73
CA ASN A 151 11.69 7.25 16.88
C ASN A 151 12.49 7.45 15.59
N THR A 152 12.70 8.71 15.21
CA THR A 152 13.51 9.04 14.03
C THR A 152 15.00 9.08 14.41
N PRO A 153 15.91 8.65 13.50
CA PRO A 153 17.36 8.64 13.78
C PRO A 153 17.94 10.03 14.06
N ASP A 154 17.28 11.09 13.58
CA ASP A 154 17.70 12.49 13.82
C ASP A 154 17.51 12.95 15.27
N GLY A 155 16.76 12.18 16.07
CA GLY A 155 16.45 12.50 17.47
C GLY A 155 15.64 13.78 17.67
N LYS A 156 14.93 14.26 16.62
CA LYS A 156 14.22 15.55 16.63
C LYS A 156 12.77 15.42 16.20
N ASN A 157 12.47 14.71 15.12
CA ASN A 157 11.15 14.66 14.54
C ASN A 157 10.19 13.81 15.38
N VAL A 158 10.64 12.64 15.82
CA VAL A 158 9.90 11.80 16.77
C VAL A 158 10.82 11.48 17.94
N VAL A 159 10.38 11.85 19.14
CA VAL A 159 11.12 11.68 20.39
C VAL A 159 10.24 10.99 21.43
N ASN A 160 10.74 9.96 22.07
CA ASN A 160 9.96 9.14 23.01
C ASN A 160 8.64 8.64 22.40
N HIS A 161 8.69 8.24 21.13
CA HIS A 161 7.55 7.75 20.35
C HIS A 161 6.42 8.76 20.10
N LEU A 162 6.69 10.04 20.27
CA LEU A 162 5.74 11.12 20.02
C LEU A 162 6.30 12.11 19.00
N ALA A 163 5.43 12.57 18.09
CA ALA A 163 5.76 13.62 17.15
C ALA A 163 6.10 14.94 17.87
N THR A 164 7.04 15.69 17.33
CA THR A 164 7.42 17.02 17.82
C THR A 164 7.06 18.10 16.80
N GLN A 165 7.15 19.37 17.18
CA GLN A 165 6.91 20.47 16.23
C GLN A 165 7.92 20.47 15.05
N SER A 166 9.13 19.92 15.23
CA SER A 166 10.13 19.81 14.16
C SER A 166 9.78 18.75 13.11
N SER A 167 8.82 17.85 13.37
CA SER A 167 8.35 16.88 12.37
C SER A 167 7.39 17.48 11.33
N ARG A 168 6.94 18.74 11.51
CA ARG A 168 6.06 19.39 10.53
C ARG A 168 6.73 19.51 9.17
N GLY A 169 6.10 18.95 8.14
CA GLY A 169 6.61 18.93 6.78
C GLY A 169 7.85 18.06 6.57
N SER A 170 8.25 17.22 7.55
CA SER A 170 9.45 16.37 7.41
C SER A 170 9.35 15.36 6.25
N GLU A 171 8.15 15.02 5.83
CA GLU A 171 7.84 14.10 4.71
C GLU A 171 7.36 14.84 3.45
N ALA A 172 7.40 16.17 3.43
CA ALA A 172 6.87 16.96 2.31
C ALA A 172 7.49 16.59 0.95
N HIS A 173 8.74 16.14 0.94
CA HIS A 173 9.43 15.66 -0.27
C HIS A 173 8.80 14.38 -0.89
N ARG A 174 8.00 13.63 -0.10
CA ARG A 174 7.27 12.43 -0.54
C ARG A 174 5.86 12.73 -1.01
N TRP A 175 5.37 13.92 -0.75
CA TRP A 175 3.99 14.30 -0.98
C TRP A 175 3.93 15.60 -1.78
N GLU A 176 3.95 15.52 -3.08
CA GLU A 176 3.88 16.68 -3.98
C GLU A 176 2.47 17.32 -3.95
N VAL A 177 2.02 17.76 -2.74
CA VAL A 177 0.63 18.20 -2.50
C VAL A 177 0.23 19.32 -3.45
N GLU A 178 1.09 20.33 -3.63
CA GLU A 178 0.77 21.47 -4.51
C GLU A 178 0.64 21.03 -5.98
N GLU A 179 1.49 20.12 -6.45
CA GLU A 179 1.42 19.59 -7.82
C GLU A 179 0.16 18.73 -8.02
N ILE A 180 -0.20 17.89 -7.03
CA ILE A 180 -1.43 17.07 -7.06
C ILE A 180 -2.65 18.00 -7.19
N ILE A 181 -2.73 19.03 -6.36
CA ILE A 181 -3.81 20.01 -6.37
C ILE A 181 -3.84 20.80 -7.70
N ALA A 182 -2.68 21.23 -8.20
CA ALA A 182 -2.57 21.95 -9.47
C ALA A 182 -3.02 21.13 -10.69
N LYS A 183 -2.93 19.79 -10.60
CA LYS A 183 -3.43 18.86 -11.64
C LYS A 183 -4.92 18.54 -11.50
N GLY A 184 -5.62 19.12 -10.52
CA GLY A 184 -7.06 18.94 -10.31
C GLY A 184 -7.42 17.64 -9.57
N PHE A 185 -6.47 17.07 -8.82
CA PHE A 185 -6.70 15.90 -7.96
C PHE A 185 -6.80 16.32 -6.50
N ALA A 186 -7.66 15.68 -5.73
CA ALA A 186 -7.61 15.72 -4.28
C ALA A 186 -6.53 14.77 -3.74
N LEU A 187 -6.03 15.08 -2.55
CA LEU A 187 -5.16 14.18 -1.78
C LEU A 187 -5.79 13.88 -0.43
N ALA A 188 -6.04 12.60 -0.17
CA ALA A 188 -6.46 12.06 1.11
C ALA A 188 -5.32 11.27 1.74
N THR A 189 -4.99 11.53 2.99
CA THR A 189 -3.94 10.79 3.71
C THR A 189 -4.23 10.68 5.19
N PHE A 190 -3.74 9.62 5.82
CA PHE A 190 -3.79 9.43 7.26
C PHE A 190 -2.57 8.66 7.76
N TYR A 191 -2.28 8.76 9.04
CA TYR A 191 -1.18 8.02 9.66
C TYR A 191 -1.54 6.53 9.78
N TYR A 192 -0.73 5.63 9.21
CA TYR A 192 -1.00 4.18 9.26
C TYR A 192 -1.07 3.62 10.68
N GLY A 193 -0.35 4.25 11.63
CA GLY A 193 -0.41 3.92 13.05
C GLY A 193 -1.73 4.30 13.76
N ASP A 194 -2.64 5.03 13.10
CA ASP A 194 -4.01 5.22 13.58
C ASP A 194 -4.78 3.90 13.58
N ILE A 195 -4.45 3.01 12.64
CA ILE A 195 -5.00 1.66 12.53
C ILE A 195 -4.28 0.71 13.46
N GLU A 196 -2.96 0.67 13.33
CA GLU A 196 -2.11 -0.20 14.15
C GLU A 196 -0.68 0.31 14.18
N PRO A 197 -0.09 0.55 15.37
CA PRO A 197 1.31 0.91 15.51
C PRO A 197 2.26 -0.17 14.95
N ASP A 198 3.31 0.26 14.24
CA ASP A 198 4.25 -0.62 13.54
C ASP A 198 5.34 -1.18 14.46
N HIS A 199 4.94 -2.04 15.38
CA HIS A 199 5.84 -2.83 16.23
C HIS A 199 5.17 -4.14 16.67
N VAL A 200 5.96 -5.09 17.21
CA VAL A 200 5.50 -6.45 17.52
C VAL A 200 4.27 -6.51 18.44
N ASP A 201 4.15 -5.59 19.36
CA ASP A 201 3.01 -5.46 20.28
C ASP A 201 1.96 -4.42 19.83
N GLY A 202 2.14 -3.82 18.63
CA GLY A 202 1.26 -2.75 18.13
C GLY A 202 -0.20 -3.14 18.02
N TRP A 203 -0.45 -4.40 17.70
CA TRP A 203 -1.80 -4.96 17.64
C TRP A 203 -2.61 -4.77 18.93
N LYS A 204 -1.98 -4.73 20.11
CA LYS A 204 -2.63 -4.55 21.41
C LYS A 204 -3.31 -3.18 21.55
N ASN A 205 -2.82 -2.19 20.80
CA ASN A 205 -3.35 -0.83 20.77
C ASN A 205 -3.95 -0.47 19.39
N GLY A 206 -4.09 -1.46 18.50
CA GLY A 206 -4.60 -1.32 17.16
C GLY A 206 -5.98 -1.89 16.95
N ILE A 207 -6.42 -1.84 15.68
CA ILE A 207 -7.74 -2.32 15.27
C ILE A 207 -7.89 -3.83 15.49
N ARG A 208 -6.79 -4.61 15.41
CA ARG A 208 -6.86 -6.05 15.59
C ARG A 208 -7.29 -6.44 17.00
N ALA A 209 -6.84 -5.73 18.03
CA ALA A 209 -7.33 -5.93 19.40
C ALA A 209 -8.77 -5.43 19.58
N ALA A 210 -9.11 -4.28 18.99
CA ALA A 210 -10.43 -3.69 19.10
C ALA A 210 -11.54 -4.53 18.44
N LEU A 211 -11.20 -5.31 17.42
CA LEU A 211 -12.12 -6.22 16.71
C LEU A 211 -12.08 -7.66 17.24
N ALA A 212 -11.23 -7.97 18.20
CA ALA A 212 -11.18 -9.29 18.82
C ALA A 212 -12.50 -9.59 19.54
N THR A 213 -13.12 -10.72 19.23
CA THR A 213 -14.49 -11.07 19.65
C THR A 213 -14.67 -11.25 21.15
N ASP A 214 -13.59 -11.47 21.91
CA ASP A 214 -13.68 -11.81 23.34
C ASP A 214 -12.90 -10.85 24.27
N GLY A 215 -12.41 -9.71 23.76
CA GLY A 215 -11.67 -8.73 24.57
C GLY A 215 -10.38 -9.23 25.23
N ALA A 216 -10.03 -10.50 24.99
CA ALA A 216 -8.90 -11.21 25.60
C ALA A 216 -8.12 -12.02 24.58
N GLN A 217 -8.07 -11.60 23.31
CA GLN A 217 -7.21 -12.28 22.32
C GLN A 217 -5.76 -12.14 22.77
N THR A 218 -5.15 -13.26 23.12
CA THR A 218 -3.73 -13.33 23.49
C THR A 218 -2.86 -13.92 22.38
N GLU A 219 -3.50 -14.59 21.41
CA GLU A 219 -2.84 -15.24 20.30
C GLU A 219 -3.66 -15.12 19.01
N PHE A 220 -2.95 -15.00 17.88
CA PHE A 220 -3.52 -15.06 16.54
C PHE A 220 -3.45 -16.50 16.00
N ALA A 221 -4.52 -16.96 15.37
CA ALA A 221 -4.51 -18.19 14.60
C ALA A 221 -3.55 -18.05 13.38
N PRO A 222 -3.09 -19.15 12.79
CA PRO A 222 -2.12 -19.09 11.69
C PRO A 222 -2.54 -18.22 10.51
N SER A 223 -3.84 -18.16 10.20
CA SER A 223 -4.40 -17.41 9.08
C SER A 223 -5.08 -16.09 9.52
N ASP A 224 -4.92 -15.65 10.78
CA ASP A 224 -5.42 -14.35 11.20
C ASP A 224 -4.58 -13.23 10.57
N TRP A 225 -5.22 -12.11 10.33
CA TRP A 225 -4.60 -10.96 9.65
C TRP A 225 -3.38 -10.39 10.36
N GLY A 226 -2.38 -10.00 9.55
CA GLY A 226 -1.20 -9.27 9.99
C GLY A 226 -1.41 -7.75 9.93
N ALA A 227 -0.39 -6.99 10.33
CA ALA A 227 -0.43 -5.53 10.33
C ALA A 227 -0.63 -4.94 8.92
N ILE A 228 0.00 -5.52 7.88
CA ILE A 228 -0.21 -5.08 6.49
C ILE A 228 -1.70 -5.16 6.11
N SER A 229 -2.37 -6.25 6.49
CA SER A 229 -3.80 -6.42 6.23
C SER A 229 -4.65 -5.44 7.05
N ALA A 230 -4.25 -5.12 8.27
CA ALA A 230 -4.91 -4.12 9.08
C ALA A 230 -4.80 -2.72 8.44
N TRP A 231 -3.63 -2.33 7.96
CA TRP A 231 -3.44 -1.06 7.24
C TRP A 231 -4.21 -1.01 5.92
N ALA A 232 -4.26 -2.11 5.18
CA ALA A 232 -5.08 -2.25 3.97
C ALA A 232 -6.58 -2.09 4.28
N TRP A 233 -7.05 -2.71 5.36
CA TRP A 233 -8.41 -2.55 5.85
C TRP A 233 -8.72 -1.09 6.20
N GLY A 234 -7.76 -0.37 6.82
CA GLY A 234 -7.88 1.06 7.11
C GLY A 234 -8.06 1.92 5.88
N LEU A 235 -7.36 1.61 4.77
CA LEU A 235 -7.53 2.30 3.48
C LEU A 235 -8.98 2.13 2.95
N SER A 236 -9.57 0.95 3.06
CA SER A 236 -10.97 0.72 2.70
C SER A 236 -11.93 1.52 3.60
N ARG A 237 -11.60 1.71 4.88
CA ARG A 237 -12.42 2.56 5.79
C ARG A 237 -12.32 4.05 5.44
N ALA A 238 -11.15 4.51 4.99
CA ALA A 238 -11.01 5.86 4.47
C ALA A 238 -11.81 6.04 3.15
N MET A 239 -11.85 5.01 2.30
CA MET A 239 -12.68 4.98 1.09
C MET A 239 -14.16 5.13 1.42
N ASP A 240 -14.67 4.52 2.51
CA ASP A 240 -16.06 4.65 2.96
C ASP A 240 -16.45 6.13 3.23
N TYR A 241 -15.49 6.96 3.70
CA TYR A 241 -15.70 8.39 3.84
C TYR A 241 -15.69 9.10 2.48
N LEU A 242 -14.74 8.78 1.60
CA LEU A 242 -14.61 9.42 0.30
C LEU A 242 -15.85 9.21 -0.58
N GLU A 243 -16.57 8.10 -0.43
CA GLU A 243 -17.85 7.85 -1.10
C GLU A 243 -18.97 8.82 -0.66
N GLN A 244 -18.85 9.40 0.54
CA GLN A 244 -19.87 10.33 1.09
C GLN A 244 -19.50 11.80 0.89
N ASP A 245 -18.22 12.13 0.66
CA ASP A 245 -17.77 13.50 0.44
C ASP A 245 -18.10 13.95 -0.99
N LYS A 246 -19.06 14.89 -1.09
CA LYS A 246 -19.55 15.41 -2.38
C LYS A 246 -18.50 16.12 -3.23
N SER A 247 -17.35 16.43 -2.66
CA SER A 247 -16.22 17.05 -3.37
C SER A 247 -15.36 16.02 -4.10
N ILE A 248 -15.56 14.70 -3.84
CA ILE A 248 -14.75 13.64 -4.40
C ILE A 248 -15.57 12.81 -5.42
N ASP A 249 -15.00 12.57 -6.58
CA ASP A 249 -15.48 11.54 -7.51
C ASP A 249 -15.01 10.17 -7.01
N SER A 250 -15.86 9.54 -6.21
CA SER A 250 -15.53 8.24 -5.58
C SER A 250 -15.29 7.10 -6.57
N LYS A 251 -15.66 7.27 -7.84
CA LYS A 251 -15.34 6.31 -8.91
C LYS A 251 -13.93 6.50 -9.47
N LYS A 252 -13.23 7.55 -9.04
CA LYS A 252 -11.90 7.94 -9.52
C LYS A 252 -10.93 8.13 -8.35
N VAL A 253 -10.89 7.15 -7.44
CA VAL A 253 -9.95 7.14 -6.32
C VAL A 253 -8.81 6.17 -6.62
N ALA A 254 -7.57 6.71 -6.60
CA ALA A 254 -6.35 5.94 -6.69
C ALA A 254 -5.83 5.65 -5.27
N VAL A 255 -5.67 4.37 -4.91
CA VAL A 255 -4.97 4.01 -3.67
C VAL A 255 -3.47 3.90 -3.94
N MET A 256 -2.66 4.49 -3.07
CA MET A 256 -1.20 4.47 -3.21
C MET A 256 -0.48 4.17 -1.91
N GLY A 257 0.72 3.63 -2.04
CA GLY A 257 1.61 3.45 -0.91
C GLY A 257 3.05 3.22 -1.32
N HIS A 258 3.94 3.51 -0.38
CA HIS A 258 5.38 3.33 -0.49
C HIS A 258 5.86 2.25 0.48
N SER A 259 6.82 1.40 0.07
CA SER A 259 7.43 0.41 0.95
C SER A 259 6.36 -0.56 1.52
N ARG A 260 6.35 -0.78 2.84
CA ARG A 260 5.29 -1.56 3.54
C ARG A 260 3.88 -1.05 3.28
N LEU A 261 3.72 0.26 3.09
CA LEU A 261 2.43 0.84 2.75
C LEU A 261 2.07 0.64 1.26
N GLY A 262 3.06 0.40 0.39
CA GLY A 262 2.85 -0.11 -0.97
C GLY A 262 2.28 -1.53 -0.98
N LYS A 263 2.79 -2.41 -0.09
CA LYS A 263 2.19 -3.74 0.15
C LYS A 263 0.73 -3.61 0.62
N ALA A 264 0.46 -2.69 1.57
CA ALA A 264 -0.88 -2.44 2.09
C ALA A 264 -1.83 -1.87 1.01
N ALA A 265 -1.37 -0.91 0.19
CA ALA A 265 -2.16 -0.33 -0.89
C ALA A 265 -2.49 -1.39 -1.96
N LEU A 266 -1.53 -2.25 -2.33
CA LEU A 266 -1.75 -3.33 -3.28
C LEU A 266 -2.76 -4.34 -2.76
N TRP A 267 -2.64 -4.76 -1.48
CA TRP A 267 -3.59 -5.68 -0.86
C TRP A 267 -4.99 -5.04 -0.68
N ALA A 268 -5.06 -3.75 -0.32
CA ALA A 268 -6.33 -3.01 -0.30
C ALA A 268 -7.00 -2.99 -1.68
N GLY A 269 -6.25 -2.69 -2.73
CA GLY A 269 -6.74 -2.71 -4.10
C GLY A 269 -7.20 -4.09 -4.58
N ALA A 270 -6.53 -5.16 -4.13
CA ALA A 270 -6.91 -6.54 -4.45
C ALA A 270 -8.25 -6.95 -3.79
N GLN A 271 -8.51 -6.46 -2.56
CA GLN A 271 -9.73 -6.79 -1.80
C GLN A 271 -10.89 -5.84 -2.08
N ASP A 272 -10.62 -4.57 -2.35
CA ASP A 272 -11.63 -3.50 -2.50
C ASP A 272 -11.61 -2.94 -3.92
N GLU A 273 -12.57 -3.38 -4.72
CA GLU A 273 -12.68 -2.99 -6.14
C GLU A 273 -13.17 -1.55 -6.34
N ARG A 274 -13.55 -0.81 -5.29
CA ARG A 274 -13.89 0.62 -5.37
C ARG A 274 -12.67 1.48 -5.69
N PHE A 275 -11.46 1.04 -5.36
CA PHE A 275 -10.25 1.70 -5.81
C PHE A 275 -10.09 1.55 -7.31
N ALA A 276 -10.25 2.66 -8.03
CA ALA A 276 -10.25 2.67 -9.48
C ALA A 276 -8.85 2.54 -10.10
N LEU A 277 -7.80 2.80 -9.32
CA LEU A 277 -6.40 2.69 -9.69
C LEU A 277 -5.58 2.32 -8.45
N VAL A 278 -4.52 1.53 -8.61
CA VAL A 278 -3.62 1.14 -7.53
C VAL A 278 -2.18 1.57 -7.87
N ILE A 279 -1.45 2.10 -6.88
CA ILE A 279 -0.05 2.48 -7.03
C ILE A 279 0.76 1.82 -5.92
N SER A 280 1.75 1.04 -6.31
CA SER A 280 2.70 0.37 -5.42
C SER A 280 4.12 0.86 -5.72
N ASN A 281 4.70 1.61 -4.78
CA ASN A 281 6.04 2.18 -4.93
C ASN A 281 7.03 1.45 -4.03
N ASN A 282 8.11 0.91 -4.62
CA ASN A 282 9.21 0.22 -3.91
C ASN A 282 8.69 -0.77 -2.85
N SER A 283 7.68 -1.56 -3.20
CA SER A 283 7.02 -2.42 -2.21
C SER A 283 7.77 -3.72 -1.93
N GLY A 284 8.64 -4.16 -2.81
CA GLY A 284 9.54 -5.29 -2.60
C GLY A 284 8.85 -6.61 -2.27
N ALA A 285 9.54 -7.47 -1.54
CA ALA A 285 9.02 -8.78 -1.13
C ALA A 285 7.73 -8.67 -0.31
N GLY A 286 6.75 -9.55 -0.58
CA GLY A 286 5.41 -9.45 -0.01
C GLY A 286 4.63 -8.21 -0.48
N GLY A 287 5.10 -7.58 -1.55
CA GLY A 287 4.46 -6.52 -2.31
C GLY A 287 4.43 -6.89 -3.79
N THR A 288 5.23 -6.20 -4.62
CA THR A 288 5.29 -6.48 -6.07
C THR A 288 6.50 -7.33 -6.49
N SER A 289 7.52 -7.56 -5.66
CA SER A 289 8.65 -8.41 -6.00
C SER A 289 8.30 -9.90 -5.86
N LEU A 290 8.69 -10.71 -6.83
CA LEU A 290 8.44 -12.16 -6.84
C LEU A 290 9.06 -12.87 -5.64
N ALA A 291 8.27 -13.66 -4.93
CA ALA A 291 8.70 -14.37 -3.72
C ALA A 291 9.70 -15.50 -4.01
N ARG A 292 9.57 -16.15 -5.18
CA ARG A 292 10.46 -17.25 -5.61
C ARG A 292 11.78 -16.78 -6.20
N ARG A 293 11.91 -15.47 -6.45
CA ARG A 293 13.13 -14.90 -7.01
C ARG A 293 14.15 -14.61 -5.90
N ASN A 294 15.30 -15.27 -5.92
CA ASN A 294 16.36 -15.08 -4.93
C ASN A 294 17.16 -13.80 -5.19
N PHE A 295 16.58 -12.63 -4.92
CA PHE A 295 17.24 -11.33 -5.04
C PHE A 295 16.68 -10.34 -4.01
N GLY A 296 17.55 -9.58 -3.33
CA GLY A 296 17.14 -8.60 -2.31
C GLY A 296 16.47 -9.23 -1.11
N GLU A 297 15.34 -8.63 -0.66
CA GLU A 297 14.55 -9.07 0.49
C GLU A 297 13.83 -10.39 0.18
N SER A 298 13.96 -11.34 1.07
CA SER A 298 13.30 -12.66 0.96
C SER A 298 12.11 -12.80 1.92
N VAL A 299 11.30 -13.86 1.71
CA VAL A 299 10.25 -14.26 2.66
C VAL A 299 10.82 -14.52 4.05
N ALA A 300 12.02 -15.11 4.14
CA ALA A 300 12.70 -15.36 5.41
C ALA A 300 13.09 -14.06 6.12
N ASP A 301 13.52 -13.04 5.37
CA ASP A 301 13.89 -11.74 5.94
C ASP A 301 12.65 -11.02 6.50
N LEU A 302 11.56 -10.97 5.75
CA LEU A 302 10.29 -10.42 6.21
C LEU A 302 9.83 -11.05 7.52
N ASN A 303 9.77 -12.38 7.57
CA ASN A 303 9.28 -13.09 8.74
C ASN A 303 10.22 -13.00 9.95
N SER A 304 11.53 -12.83 9.74
CA SER A 304 12.49 -12.70 10.84
C SER A 304 12.55 -11.29 11.40
N VAL A 305 12.46 -10.25 10.53
CA VAL A 305 12.58 -8.85 10.94
C VAL A 305 11.21 -8.28 11.35
N PHE A 306 10.14 -8.66 10.64
CA PHE A 306 8.79 -8.12 10.81
C PHE A 306 7.74 -9.22 10.99
N PRO A 307 7.86 -10.10 12.01
CA PRO A 307 6.99 -11.29 12.15
C PRO A 307 5.50 -10.97 12.36
N TYR A 308 5.15 -9.71 12.57
CA TYR A 308 3.78 -9.23 12.81
C TYR A 308 3.13 -8.60 11.57
N TRP A 309 3.88 -8.40 10.46
CA TRP A 309 3.35 -7.77 9.24
C TRP A 309 2.38 -8.69 8.50
N PHE A 310 2.68 -9.96 8.45
CA PHE A 310 1.92 -10.99 7.73
C PHE A 310 1.23 -11.95 8.70
N CYS A 311 0.40 -12.84 8.18
CA CYS A 311 -0.17 -13.90 9.01
C CYS A 311 0.93 -14.89 9.45
N LYS A 312 0.70 -15.59 10.58
CA LYS A 312 1.70 -16.54 11.11
C LYS A 312 2.02 -17.66 10.12
N LYS A 313 1.05 -18.07 9.29
CA LYS A 313 1.26 -19.13 8.28
C LYS A 313 2.31 -18.74 7.24
N TYR A 314 2.47 -17.46 6.92
CA TYR A 314 3.48 -17.01 5.96
C TYR A 314 4.90 -17.41 6.38
N SER A 315 5.18 -17.52 7.68
CA SER A 315 6.48 -17.94 8.19
C SER A 315 6.85 -19.38 7.82
N SER A 316 5.88 -20.25 7.53
CA SER A 316 6.16 -21.63 7.09
C SER A 316 6.84 -21.69 5.72
N PHE A 317 6.73 -20.64 4.91
CA PHE A 317 7.34 -20.53 3.59
C PHE A 317 8.71 -19.83 3.58
N SER A 318 9.26 -19.50 4.76
CA SER A 318 10.50 -18.72 4.89
C SER A 318 11.71 -19.36 4.20
N LEU A 319 11.83 -20.69 4.27
CA LEU A 319 12.94 -21.44 3.66
C LEU A 319 12.55 -22.11 2.32
N HIS A 320 11.27 -22.15 2.02
CA HIS A 320 10.68 -22.84 0.87
C HIS A 320 9.63 -21.96 0.20
N PRO A 321 10.01 -20.77 -0.35
CA PRO A 321 9.06 -19.87 -1.00
C PRO A 321 8.39 -20.52 -2.23
N GLU A 322 8.99 -21.57 -2.80
CA GLU A 322 8.40 -22.38 -3.88
C GLU A 322 7.15 -23.17 -3.45
N GLU A 323 6.99 -23.46 -2.15
CA GLU A 323 5.80 -24.14 -1.61
C GLU A 323 4.62 -23.18 -1.38
N LEU A 324 4.83 -21.86 -1.47
CA LEU A 324 3.74 -20.89 -1.38
C LEU A 324 2.79 -21.11 -2.57
N PRO A 325 1.47 -21.29 -2.34
CA PRO A 325 0.53 -21.61 -3.42
C PRO A 325 0.28 -20.46 -4.41
N VAL A 326 0.82 -19.27 -4.15
CA VAL A 326 0.72 -18.05 -4.96
C VAL A 326 2.09 -17.40 -5.10
N ASP A 327 2.21 -16.44 -6.06
CA ASP A 327 3.33 -15.52 -6.08
C ASP A 327 2.86 -14.11 -6.48
N MET A 328 3.70 -13.08 -6.30
CA MET A 328 3.28 -11.67 -6.31
C MET A 328 2.75 -11.18 -7.66
N HIS A 329 3.10 -11.84 -8.78
CA HIS A 329 2.46 -11.56 -10.08
C HIS A 329 0.95 -11.88 -10.08
N GLU A 330 0.51 -12.87 -9.28
CA GLU A 330 -0.92 -13.16 -9.11
C GLU A 330 -1.60 -12.07 -8.25
N LEU A 331 -0.89 -11.50 -7.25
CA LEU A 331 -1.40 -10.34 -6.49
C LEU A 331 -1.60 -9.13 -7.39
N VAL A 332 -0.62 -8.86 -8.27
CA VAL A 332 -0.71 -7.83 -9.32
C VAL A 332 -1.90 -8.11 -10.26
N ALA A 333 -2.08 -9.36 -10.66
CA ALA A 333 -3.18 -9.79 -11.54
C ALA A 333 -4.57 -9.58 -10.90
N LEU A 334 -4.71 -9.63 -9.57
CA LEU A 334 -5.98 -9.35 -8.87
C LEU A 334 -6.51 -7.93 -9.11
N ILE A 335 -5.69 -7.00 -9.56
CA ILE A 335 -6.11 -5.63 -9.84
C ILE A 335 -6.84 -5.54 -11.19
N ALA A 336 -6.60 -6.47 -12.11
CA ALA A 336 -7.25 -6.48 -13.42
C ALA A 336 -8.80 -6.46 -13.30
N PRO A 337 -9.51 -5.72 -14.17
CA PRO A 337 -9.01 -4.95 -15.33
C PRO A 337 -8.61 -3.49 -15.00
N ARG A 338 -8.59 -3.10 -13.73
CA ARG A 338 -8.25 -1.74 -13.27
C ARG A 338 -6.76 -1.44 -13.50
N PRO A 339 -6.41 -0.18 -13.76
CA PRO A 339 -5.00 0.21 -13.90
C PRO A 339 -4.23 0.05 -12.59
N LEU A 340 -2.99 -0.42 -12.73
CA LEU A 340 -2.00 -0.55 -11.66
C LEU A 340 -0.71 0.15 -12.07
N TYR A 341 -0.07 0.86 -11.16
CA TYR A 341 1.26 1.42 -11.38
C TYR A 341 2.27 0.83 -10.40
N ILE A 342 3.36 0.29 -10.90
CA ILE A 342 4.49 -0.22 -10.13
C ILE A 342 5.66 0.74 -10.32
N ALA A 343 6.22 1.24 -9.23
CA ALA A 343 7.35 2.15 -9.27
C ALA A 343 8.52 1.60 -8.45
N SER A 344 9.68 1.59 -9.06
CA SER A 344 10.92 1.07 -8.49
C SER A 344 12.03 2.13 -8.52
N ALA A 345 13.10 1.92 -7.76
CA ALA A 345 14.29 2.74 -7.78
C ALA A 345 15.54 1.88 -8.02
N GLN A 346 16.46 2.35 -8.88
CA GLN A 346 17.63 1.58 -9.32
C GLN A 346 18.57 1.19 -8.18
N GLU A 347 18.72 2.05 -7.19
CA GLU A 347 19.62 1.81 -6.04
C GLU A 347 18.93 1.03 -4.91
N ASP A 348 17.62 0.81 -5.00
CA ASP A 348 16.85 0.03 -4.03
C ASP A 348 16.86 -1.46 -4.40
N LYS A 349 18.06 -2.04 -4.44
CA LYS A 349 18.23 -3.45 -4.77
C LYS A 349 17.55 -4.39 -3.76
N TRP A 350 17.34 -3.92 -2.51
CA TRP A 350 16.63 -4.67 -1.49
C TRP A 350 15.19 -4.97 -1.89
N ALA A 351 14.52 -4.04 -2.57
CA ALA A 351 13.16 -4.22 -3.07
C ALA A 351 13.07 -5.05 -4.37
N ASP A 352 14.21 -5.45 -4.97
CA ASP A 352 14.28 -6.19 -6.23
C ASP A 352 13.50 -5.50 -7.39
N PRO A 353 13.98 -4.38 -7.93
CA PRO A 353 13.29 -3.64 -8.99
C PRO A 353 12.94 -4.49 -10.22
N LYS A 354 13.80 -5.45 -10.58
CA LYS A 354 13.53 -6.36 -11.70
C LYS A 354 12.44 -7.37 -11.35
N GLY A 355 12.41 -7.88 -10.11
CA GLY A 355 11.33 -8.75 -9.63
C GLY A 355 9.99 -8.02 -9.59
N GLU A 356 9.97 -6.73 -9.23
CA GLU A 356 8.77 -5.89 -9.31
C GLU A 356 8.26 -5.73 -10.75
N PHE A 357 9.17 -5.50 -11.72
CA PHE A 357 8.85 -5.49 -13.15
C PHE A 357 8.27 -6.83 -13.62
N LEU A 358 8.93 -7.93 -13.27
CA LEU A 358 8.52 -9.27 -13.69
C LEU A 358 7.12 -9.62 -13.20
N SER A 359 6.73 -9.21 -12.00
CA SER A 359 5.35 -9.41 -11.52
C SER A 359 4.33 -8.70 -12.41
N GLY A 360 4.61 -7.47 -12.84
CA GLY A 360 3.77 -6.77 -13.81
C GLY A 360 3.72 -7.48 -15.16
N LYS A 361 4.86 -7.97 -15.65
CA LYS A 361 4.97 -8.72 -16.91
C LYS A 361 4.16 -10.01 -16.88
N TYR A 362 4.30 -10.81 -15.84
CA TYR A 362 3.58 -12.10 -15.75
C TYR A 362 2.09 -11.96 -15.43
N ALA A 363 1.63 -10.84 -14.87
CA ALA A 363 0.21 -10.52 -14.72
C ALA A 363 -0.48 -10.24 -16.06
N GLN A 364 0.27 -10.01 -17.16
CA GLN A 364 -0.27 -9.75 -18.51
C GLN A 364 -1.29 -10.81 -18.95
N ALA A 365 -1.08 -12.07 -18.62
CA ALA A 365 -1.99 -13.16 -18.99
C ALA A 365 -3.44 -12.86 -18.57
N VAL A 366 -3.64 -12.33 -17.36
CA VAL A 366 -4.96 -11.98 -16.82
C VAL A 366 -5.50 -10.71 -17.48
N TYR A 367 -4.68 -9.67 -17.66
CA TYR A 367 -5.12 -8.45 -18.35
C TYR A 367 -5.58 -8.73 -19.79
N SER A 368 -4.97 -9.71 -20.45
CA SER A 368 -5.35 -10.15 -21.80
C SER A 368 -6.78 -10.71 -21.85
N LEU A 369 -7.28 -11.33 -20.78
CA LEU A 369 -8.68 -11.79 -20.70
C LEU A 369 -9.70 -10.64 -20.79
N PHE A 370 -9.27 -9.42 -20.49
CA PHE A 370 -10.08 -8.20 -20.57
C PHE A 370 -9.75 -7.35 -21.81
N ASN A 371 -8.97 -7.88 -22.75
CA ASN A 371 -8.47 -7.14 -23.93
C ASN A 371 -7.66 -5.89 -23.52
N LYS A 372 -6.88 -6.00 -22.45
CA LYS A 372 -6.02 -4.94 -21.93
C LYS A 372 -4.54 -5.31 -22.12
N VAL A 373 -3.73 -4.31 -22.47
CA VAL A 373 -2.28 -4.44 -22.46
C VAL A 373 -1.79 -4.01 -21.08
N GLY A 374 -1.05 -4.88 -20.40
CA GLY A 374 -0.43 -4.58 -19.12
C GLY A 374 0.83 -3.73 -19.29
N VAL A 375 2.00 -4.31 -18.95
CA VAL A 375 3.31 -3.62 -19.10
C VAL A 375 3.68 -3.41 -20.57
N GLY A 376 3.31 -4.33 -21.46
CA GLY A 376 3.43 -4.20 -22.92
C GLY A 376 4.87 -4.26 -23.48
N VAL A 377 5.86 -4.60 -22.65
CA VAL A 377 7.26 -4.82 -23.04
C VAL A 377 7.78 -6.12 -22.45
N GLU A 378 8.69 -6.77 -23.20
CA GLU A 378 9.27 -8.05 -22.78
C GLU A 378 10.49 -7.87 -21.88
N GLU A 379 11.29 -6.86 -22.15
CA GLU A 379 12.54 -6.59 -21.45
C GLU A 379 12.36 -5.54 -20.35
N TRP A 380 13.15 -5.68 -19.29
CA TRP A 380 13.19 -4.69 -18.22
C TRP A 380 13.64 -3.34 -18.76
N PRO A 381 12.86 -2.27 -18.59
CA PRO A 381 13.14 -0.98 -19.21
C PRO A 381 14.37 -0.29 -18.62
N ASP A 382 14.95 0.61 -19.41
CA ASP A 382 16.02 1.48 -18.96
C ASP A 382 15.54 2.41 -17.83
N VAL A 383 16.48 2.84 -16.99
CA VAL A 383 16.23 3.78 -15.90
C VAL A 383 15.61 5.08 -16.44
N ASN A 384 14.60 5.58 -15.76
CA ASN A 384 13.81 6.76 -16.12
C ASN A 384 13.06 6.64 -17.47
N THR A 385 12.78 5.42 -17.90
CA THR A 385 11.99 5.15 -19.11
C THR A 385 10.68 4.45 -18.71
N PRO A 386 9.61 5.20 -18.41
CA PRO A 386 8.34 4.61 -18.03
C PRO A 386 7.68 3.87 -19.19
N VAL A 387 7.11 2.71 -18.89
CA VAL A 387 6.43 1.82 -19.83
C VAL A 387 5.06 1.42 -19.34
N GLY A 388 4.26 0.82 -20.22
CA GLY A 388 3.01 0.17 -19.87
C GLY A 388 1.75 0.97 -20.18
N ASP A 389 0.63 0.22 -20.28
CA ASP A 389 -0.70 0.78 -20.50
C ASP A 389 -1.59 0.61 -19.27
N PHE A 390 -2.15 -0.58 -19.01
CA PHE A 390 -2.94 -0.85 -17.81
C PHE A 390 -2.09 -1.27 -16.61
N ILE A 391 -0.89 -1.80 -16.82
CA ILE A 391 0.15 -1.89 -15.80
C ILE A 391 1.25 -0.94 -16.18
N GLY A 392 1.31 0.23 -15.54
CA GLY A 392 2.42 1.15 -15.68
C GLY A 392 3.61 0.67 -14.85
N TYR A 393 4.81 0.87 -15.37
CA TYR A 393 6.05 0.58 -14.66
C TYR A 393 7.13 1.62 -14.97
N HIS A 394 7.89 1.99 -13.95
CA HIS A 394 9.21 2.62 -14.13
C HIS A 394 10.20 2.15 -13.08
N VAL A 395 11.48 2.22 -13.42
CA VAL A 395 12.59 2.23 -12.48
C VAL A 395 13.29 3.58 -12.61
N ARG A 396 13.31 4.38 -11.54
CA ARG A 396 13.98 5.68 -11.54
C ARG A 396 15.39 5.61 -10.96
N THR A 397 16.21 6.62 -11.22
CA THR A 397 17.45 6.87 -10.46
C THR A 397 17.17 7.08 -8.98
N GLY A 398 18.13 6.69 -8.14
CA GLY A 398 18.12 6.95 -6.70
C GLY A 398 17.67 5.79 -5.84
N LYS A 399 17.44 6.10 -4.56
CA LYS A 399 17.25 5.12 -3.47
C LYS A 399 15.78 4.86 -3.18
N HIS A 400 15.56 4.03 -2.15
CA HIS A 400 14.26 3.73 -1.56
C HIS A 400 13.55 4.99 -1.05
N ASP A 401 12.65 5.57 -1.84
CA ASP A 401 11.91 6.79 -1.52
C ASP A 401 10.73 7.01 -2.47
N VAL A 402 9.93 8.06 -2.21
CA VAL A 402 8.99 8.66 -3.15
C VAL A 402 9.52 10.05 -3.51
N THR A 403 9.53 10.39 -4.79
CA THR A 403 10.09 11.64 -5.29
C THR A 403 9.12 12.36 -6.23
N ALA A 404 9.43 13.60 -6.57
CA ALA A 404 8.68 14.36 -7.58
C ALA A 404 8.59 13.64 -8.93
N TYR A 405 9.64 12.85 -9.31
CA TYR A 405 9.60 12.04 -10.53
C TYR A 405 8.49 10.98 -10.46
N ASP A 406 8.38 10.27 -9.34
CA ASP A 406 7.34 9.27 -9.13
C ASP A 406 5.95 9.91 -9.26
N TRP A 407 5.72 11.06 -8.61
CA TRP A 407 4.45 11.78 -8.68
C TRP A 407 4.11 12.27 -10.10
N GLN A 408 5.09 12.71 -10.88
CA GLN A 408 4.87 13.06 -12.29
C GLN A 408 4.32 11.86 -13.09
N GLN A 409 4.86 10.67 -12.85
CA GLN A 409 4.39 9.45 -13.50
C GLN A 409 2.99 9.06 -13.01
N TYR A 410 2.74 9.11 -11.69
CA TYR A 410 1.42 8.77 -11.12
C TYR A 410 0.33 9.72 -11.62
N LEU A 411 0.58 11.01 -11.64
CA LEU A 411 -0.35 12.03 -12.14
C LEU A 411 -0.63 11.86 -13.64
N SER A 412 0.40 11.59 -14.43
CA SER A 412 0.25 11.32 -15.87
C SER A 412 -0.58 10.06 -16.11
N PHE A 413 -0.28 8.98 -15.38
CA PHE A 413 -0.98 7.69 -15.49
C PHE A 413 -2.44 7.82 -15.05
N ALA A 414 -2.71 8.42 -13.89
CA ALA A 414 -4.06 8.64 -13.38
C ALA A 414 -4.88 9.54 -14.31
N THR A 415 -4.26 10.61 -14.84
CA THR A 415 -4.93 11.49 -15.82
C THR A 415 -5.36 10.72 -17.06
N ARG A 416 -4.50 9.84 -17.60
CA ARG A 416 -4.81 9.02 -18.78
C ARG A 416 -6.00 8.09 -18.53
N HIS A 417 -6.04 7.43 -17.37
CA HIS A 417 -7.07 6.44 -17.07
C HIS A 417 -8.38 7.07 -16.55
N PHE A 418 -8.33 8.18 -15.83
CA PHE A 418 -9.51 8.83 -15.28
C PHE A 418 -10.23 9.79 -16.23
N ARG A 419 -9.55 10.32 -17.25
CA ARG A 419 -10.19 11.16 -18.28
C ARG A 419 -10.93 10.37 -19.34
N ASN A 420 -10.56 9.11 -19.55
CA ASN A 420 -11.10 8.24 -20.60
C ASN A 420 -12.16 7.23 -20.06
N SER A 421 -12.54 7.33 -18.79
CA SER A 421 -13.51 6.48 -18.10
C SER A 421 -14.83 7.17 -17.83
#